data_5d23f57931589e8f7a9f4c103ff8ffa7
#
_entry.id   5d23f57931589e8f7a9f4c103ff8ffa7
#
_cell.length_a   1.000
_cell.length_b   1.000
_cell.length_c   1.000
_cell.angle_alpha   90.00
_cell.angle_beta   90.00
_cell.angle_gamma   90.00
#
_symmetry.space_group_name_H-M   'P 1'
#
loop_
_entity.id
_entity.type
_entity.pdbx_description
1 polymer ?
#
loop_
_entity_poly.entity_id
_entity_poly.type
_entity_poly.pdbx_seq_one_letter_code
_entity_poly.pdbx_strand_id
1 'polypeptide(L)'
;MLTVVRSDVDAVVATQVTAEELFALEDDGYRYDLLAGNLIRVSPAGFRHGRLAAEIVYRLRGFVGDHPGLGVVVGAETGFRLSRNPDTVLGPDAAVVRPERLPSPEVQSGYLELAPDLVVEIVSPSDRWTTVSEKVDSYLAAGVTLVWVVEPKARAVRVYTSEGAERRLRADHDDVLEAEPVLPGFGLPLTELFATA
;
A
#
# COMPACT_ATOMS: atom_id res chain seq x y z
N MET A 1 5.10 -4.49 -28.06
CA MET A 1 6.48 -4.55 -27.53
C MET A 1 6.66 -3.33 -26.64
N LEU A 2 6.44 -3.52 -25.34
CA LEU A 2 6.51 -2.45 -24.34
C LEU A 2 7.98 -2.16 -24.02
N THR A 3 8.41 -0.93 -24.20
CA THR A 3 9.80 -0.51 -23.97
C THR A 3 9.97 -0.09 -22.50
N VAL A 4 10.74 -0.87 -21.74
CA VAL A 4 11.21 -0.48 -20.40
C VAL A 4 12.24 0.63 -20.55
N VAL A 5 11.92 1.84 -20.10
CA VAL A 5 12.81 3.00 -20.22
C VAL A 5 13.90 2.92 -19.15
N ARG A 6 15.18 2.80 -19.57
CA ARG A 6 16.33 3.19 -18.80
C ARG A 6 16.54 4.70 -18.99
N SER A 7 16.85 5.40 -17.90
CA SER A 7 17.16 6.83 -17.88
C SER A 7 18.35 7.14 -18.76
N ASP A 8 18.11 7.75 -19.94
CA ASP A 8 19.04 8.67 -20.59
C ASP A 8 18.22 9.61 -21.48
N VAL A 9 18.64 10.85 -21.49
CA VAL A 9 17.98 12.05 -21.99
C VAL A 9 17.68 11.94 -23.49
N ASP A 10 16.39 11.75 -23.83
CA ASP A 10 15.77 12.27 -25.06
C ASP A 10 14.25 12.18 -24.81
N ALA A 11 13.52 13.25 -25.15
CA ALA A 11 12.10 13.35 -24.92
C ALA A 11 11.33 12.36 -25.81
N VAL A 12 11.33 11.09 -25.41
CA VAL A 12 10.38 10.10 -25.89
C VAL A 12 9.07 10.43 -25.17
N VAL A 13 8.03 10.74 -25.93
CA VAL A 13 6.66 10.74 -25.44
C VAL A 13 6.42 9.32 -24.93
N ALA A 14 6.64 9.09 -23.65
CA ALA A 14 6.36 7.83 -23.00
C ALA A 14 4.85 7.61 -23.15
N THR A 15 4.45 6.60 -23.87
CA THR A 15 3.04 6.20 -23.98
C THR A 15 2.64 5.84 -22.55
N GLN A 16 1.74 6.66 -21.96
CA GLN A 16 1.24 6.38 -20.61
C GLN A 16 0.43 5.09 -20.67
N VAL A 17 0.75 4.17 -19.77
CA VAL A 17 0.04 2.90 -19.63
C VAL A 17 -1.25 3.14 -18.86
N THR A 18 -2.33 2.50 -19.28
CA THR A 18 -3.61 2.51 -18.58
C THR A 18 -3.75 1.34 -17.61
N ALA A 19 -4.70 1.41 -16.69
CA ALA A 19 -5.01 0.33 -15.77
C ALA A 19 -5.48 -0.93 -16.50
N GLU A 20 -6.24 -0.75 -17.60
CA GLU A 20 -6.72 -1.84 -18.46
C GLU A 20 -5.54 -2.55 -19.16
N GLU A 21 -4.57 -1.79 -19.68
CA GLU A 21 -3.36 -2.34 -20.28
C GLU A 21 -2.48 -3.06 -19.23
N LEU A 22 -2.35 -2.50 -18.01
CA LEU A 22 -1.66 -3.16 -16.91
C LEU A 22 -2.34 -4.50 -16.55
N PHE A 23 -3.67 -4.52 -16.47
CA PHE A 23 -4.43 -5.73 -16.13
C PHE A 23 -4.34 -6.81 -17.21
N ALA A 24 -4.19 -6.40 -18.47
CA ALA A 24 -4.06 -7.27 -19.64
C ALA A 24 -2.60 -7.66 -19.95
N LEU A 25 -1.61 -7.21 -19.16
CA LEU A 25 -0.21 -7.62 -19.37
C LEU A 25 -0.08 -9.13 -19.27
N GLU A 26 0.63 -9.72 -20.24
CA GLU A 26 1.02 -11.11 -20.15
C GLU A 26 1.95 -11.32 -18.94
N ASP A 27 1.79 -12.45 -18.27
CA ASP A 27 2.64 -12.82 -17.15
C ASP A 27 4.08 -13.03 -17.63
N ASP A 28 4.94 -12.09 -17.34
CA ASP A 28 6.38 -12.12 -17.60
C ASP A 28 7.21 -12.52 -16.36
N GLY A 29 6.52 -12.95 -15.29
CA GLY A 29 7.11 -13.32 -14.02
C GLY A 29 7.41 -12.13 -13.10
N TYR A 30 6.92 -10.92 -13.42
CA TYR A 30 7.10 -9.73 -12.62
C TYR A 30 5.76 -9.10 -12.24
N ARG A 31 5.73 -8.50 -11.06
CA ARG A 31 4.63 -7.66 -10.63
C ARG A 31 4.93 -6.19 -10.94
N TYR A 32 3.90 -5.45 -11.26
CA TYR A 32 4.00 -4.02 -11.58
C TYR A 32 2.98 -3.21 -10.80
N ASP A 33 3.42 -2.05 -10.31
CA ASP A 33 2.57 -0.93 -9.94
C ASP A 33 2.49 0.04 -11.13
N LEU A 34 1.43 0.83 -11.20
CA LEU A 34 1.28 1.91 -12.16
C LEU A 34 1.20 3.23 -11.41
N LEU A 35 2.16 4.12 -11.62
CA LEU A 35 2.20 5.42 -10.96
C LEU A 35 2.18 6.53 -12.01
N ALA A 36 1.09 7.29 -12.08
CA ALA A 36 0.89 8.35 -13.06
C ALA A 36 1.19 7.89 -14.50
N GLY A 37 0.68 6.72 -14.90
CA GLY A 37 0.89 6.14 -16.23
C GLY A 37 2.24 5.45 -16.44
N ASN A 38 3.12 5.42 -15.43
CA ASN A 38 4.44 4.79 -15.53
C ASN A 38 4.44 3.43 -14.83
N LEU A 39 4.89 2.38 -15.51
CA LEU A 39 5.07 1.06 -14.93
C LEU A 39 6.27 1.05 -14.00
N ILE A 40 6.05 0.65 -12.75
CA ILE A 40 7.08 0.43 -11.75
C ILE A 40 7.15 -1.07 -11.47
N ARG A 41 8.26 -1.71 -11.83
CA ARG A 41 8.47 -3.12 -11.53
C ARG A 41 8.70 -3.31 -10.03
N VAL A 42 7.89 -4.18 -9.42
CA VAL A 42 7.99 -4.55 -8.01
C VAL A 42 8.84 -5.82 -7.89
N SER A 43 9.93 -5.74 -7.13
CA SER A 43 10.78 -6.90 -6.87
C SER A 43 10.16 -7.83 -5.83
N PRO A 44 10.43 -9.15 -5.88
CA PRO A 44 10.01 -10.05 -4.82
C PRO A 44 10.50 -9.57 -3.45
N ALA A 45 9.60 -9.58 -2.47
CA ALA A 45 9.91 -9.15 -1.11
C ALA A 45 10.88 -10.13 -0.42
N GLY A 46 11.83 -9.60 0.36
CA GLY A 46 12.67 -10.42 1.21
C GLY A 46 11.91 -10.99 2.42
N PHE A 47 12.47 -12.03 3.07
CA PHE A 47 11.81 -12.75 4.18
C PHE A 47 11.30 -11.85 5.31
N ARG A 48 12.12 -10.85 5.75
CA ARG A 48 11.72 -9.91 6.81
C ARG A 48 10.48 -9.10 6.43
N HIS A 49 10.43 -8.60 5.21
CA HIS A 49 9.30 -7.84 4.68
C HIS A 49 8.04 -8.72 4.67
N GLY A 50 8.10 -9.90 4.04
CA GLY A 50 6.94 -10.82 3.96
C GLY A 50 6.41 -11.21 5.34
N ARG A 51 7.30 -11.39 6.32
CA ARG A 51 6.90 -11.72 7.68
C ARG A 51 6.20 -10.55 8.40
N LEU A 52 6.68 -9.33 8.23
CA LEU A 52 6.01 -8.14 8.78
C LEU A 52 4.65 -7.91 8.12
N ALA A 53 4.56 -8.11 6.79
CA ALA A 53 3.28 -8.03 6.08
C ALA A 53 2.28 -9.06 6.63
N ALA A 54 2.70 -10.31 6.81
CA ALA A 54 1.87 -11.36 7.38
C ALA A 54 1.41 -11.05 8.81
N GLU A 55 2.31 -10.52 9.66
CA GLU A 55 1.97 -10.13 11.04
C GLU A 55 0.95 -8.98 11.05
N ILE A 56 1.16 -7.95 10.25
CA ILE A 56 0.22 -6.81 10.18
C ILE A 56 -1.16 -7.27 9.69
N VAL A 57 -1.21 -8.06 8.61
CA VAL A 57 -2.47 -8.62 8.11
C VAL A 57 -3.15 -9.48 9.18
N TYR A 58 -2.41 -10.32 9.89
CA TYR A 58 -2.93 -11.14 10.98
C TYR A 58 -3.56 -10.29 12.09
N ARG A 59 -2.86 -9.22 12.55
CA ARG A 59 -3.37 -8.32 13.60
C ARG A 59 -4.61 -7.55 13.16
N LEU A 60 -4.59 -7.00 11.94
CA LEU A 60 -5.74 -6.29 11.38
C LEU A 60 -6.95 -7.23 11.19
N ARG A 61 -6.72 -8.43 10.63
CA ARG A 61 -7.76 -9.43 10.43
C ARG A 61 -8.35 -9.93 11.75
N GLY A 62 -7.51 -10.17 12.76
CA GLY A 62 -7.96 -10.57 14.09
C GLY A 62 -8.87 -9.51 14.69
N PHE A 63 -8.43 -8.25 14.71
CA PHE A 63 -9.21 -7.14 15.26
C PHE A 63 -10.55 -6.96 14.53
N VAL A 64 -10.54 -6.95 13.20
CA VAL A 64 -11.78 -6.82 12.41
C VAL A 64 -12.70 -8.04 12.61
N GLY A 65 -12.13 -9.24 12.80
CA GLY A 65 -12.90 -10.45 13.11
C GLY A 65 -13.66 -10.35 14.44
N ASP A 66 -13.05 -9.73 15.44
CA ASP A 66 -13.66 -9.49 16.76
C ASP A 66 -14.62 -8.28 16.76
N HIS A 67 -14.57 -7.43 15.72
CA HIS A 67 -15.37 -6.23 15.57
C HIS A 67 -16.07 -6.20 14.19
N PRO A 68 -17.11 -7.03 13.98
CA PRO A 68 -17.79 -7.14 12.68
C PRO A 68 -18.30 -5.79 12.18
N GLY A 69 -18.08 -5.53 10.90
CA GLY A 69 -18.55 -4.29 10.24
C GLY A 69 -17.52 -3.15 10.21
N LEU A 70 -16.35 -3.28 10.85
CA LEU A 70 -15.33 -2.23 10.82
C LEU A 70 -14.54 -2.19 9.51
N GLY A 71 -14.33 -3.32 8.83
CA GLY A 71 -13.55 -3.32 7.61
C GLY A 71 -13.40 -4.68 6.95
N VAL A 72 -12.89 -4.65 5.72
CA VAL A 72 -12.38 -5.81 5.01
C VAL A 72 -10.88 -5.61 4.83
N VAL A 73 -10.10 -6.56 5.34
CA VAL A 73 -8.64 -6.53 5.25
C VAL A 73 -8.20 -7.34 4.03
N VAL A 74 -7.38 -6.73 3.19
CA VAL A 74 -6.71 -7.39 2.05
C VAL A 74 -5.20 -7.35 2.24
N GLY A 75 -4.51 -8.33 1.67
CA GLY A 75 -3.05 -8.43 1.69
C GLY A 75 -2.42 -7.92 0.39
N ALA A 76 -1.12 -8.15 0.27
CA ALA A 76 -0.34 -7.82 -0.90
C ALA A 76 -0.97 -8.35 -2.20
N GLU A 77 -0.64 -7.69 -3.31
CA GLU A 77 -1.13 -7.99 -4.67
C GLU A 77 -2.57 -7.56 -4.97
N THR A 78 -3.29 -7.00 -4.00
CA THR A 78 -4.59 -6.40 -4.25
C THR A 78 -4.41 -4.99 -4.82
N GLY A 79 -4.65 -4.82 -6.12
CA GLY A 79 -4.51 -3.53 -6.80
C GLY A 79 -5.71 -2.61 -6.60
N PHE A 80 -5.43 -1.34 -6.35
CA PHE A 80 -6.42 -0.26 -6.26
C PHE A 80 -6.12 0.81 -7.30
N ARG A 81 -7.11 1.13 -8.14
CA ARG A 81 -7.02 2.25 -9.08
C ARG A 81 -7.36 3.54 -8.35
N LEU A 82 -6.33 4.32 -8.08
CA LEU A 82 -6.41 5.54 -7.27
C LEU A 82 -6.75 6.78 -8.10
N SER A 83 -6.32 6.83 -9.36
CA SER A 83 -6.58 7.95 -10.27
C SER A 83 -6.71 7.49 -11.72
N ARG A 84 -7.28 8.39 -12.55
CA ARG A 84 -7.40 8.25 -14.01
C ARG A 84 -6.76 9.46 -14.69
N ASN A 85 -6.19 9.27 -15.87
CA ASN A 85 -5.68 10.31 -16.77
C ASN A 85 -4.66 11.29 -16.12
N PRO A 86 -3.47 10.86 -15.68
CA PRO A 86 -2.89 9.52 -15.85
C PRO A 86 -3.34 8.53 -14.78
N ASP A 87 -3.36 7.25 -15.18
CA ASP A 87 -3.77 6.19 -14.27
C ASP A 87 -2.72 5.90 -13.20
N THR A 88 -3.20 5.66 -11.98
CA THR A 88 -2.39 5.15 -10.88
C THR A 88 -3.08 3.91 -10.31
N VAL A 89 -2.37 2.78 -10.33
CA VAL A 89 -2.79 1.52 -9.72
C VAL A 89 -1.67 1.05 -8.81
N LEU A 90 -1.95 0.99 -7.52
CA LEU A 90 -0.96 0.55 -6.52
C LEU A 90 -1.47 -0.68 -5.77
N GLY A 91 -0.55 -1.61 -5.48
CA GLY A 91 -0.81 -2.79 -4.66
C GLY A 91 -0.07 -2.69 -3.32
N PRO A 92 -0.71 -2.15 -2.26
CA PRO A 92 -0.10 -2.05 -0.95
C PRO A 92 0.15 -3.42 -0.31
N ASP A 93 1.06 -3.49 0.66
CA ASP A 93 1.35 -4.73 1.40
C ASP A 93 0.17 -5.19 2.27
N ALA A 94 -0.64 -4.25 2.74
CA ALA A 94 -1.95 -4.50 3.35
C ALA A 94 -2.85 -3.28 3.18
N ALA A 95 -4.17 -3.52 3.15
CA ALA A 95 -5.14 -2.44 3.17
C ALA A 95 -6.40 -2.82 3.94
N VAL A 96 -7.11 -1.80 4.39
CA VAL A 96 -8.46 -1.94 4.97
C VAL A 96 -9.42 -1.08 4.17
N VAL A 97 -10.56 -1.66 3.80
CA VAL A 97 -11.67 -0.96 3.15
C VAL A 97 -12.91 -1.12 4.01
N ARG A 98 -13.60 -0.03 4.30
CA ARG A 98 -14.89 -0.09 5.03
C ARG A 98 -15.94 -0.81 4.19
N PRO A 99 -16.75 -1.69 4.78
CA PRO A 99 -17.70 -2.54 4.05
C PRO A 99 -18.68 -1.76 3.17
N GLU A 100 -19.15 -0.60 3.66
CA GLU A 100 -20.09 0.26 2.95
C GLU A 100 -19.53 0.90 1.68
N ARG A 101 -18.19 0.87 1.51
CA ARG A 101 -17.49 1.39 0.32
C ARG A 101 -17.19 0.31 -0.71
N LEU A 102 -17.36 -0.95 -0.34
CA LEU A 102 -17.09 -2.04 -1.27
C LEU A 102 -18.16 -2.07 -2.38
N PRO A 103 -17.75 -2.21 -3.64
CA PRO A 103 -18.69 -2.46 -4.71
C PRO A 103 -19.30 -3.86 -4.59
N SER A 104 -20.35 -4.12 -5.38
CA SER A 104 -20.94 -5.46 -5.44
C SER A 104 -19.92 -6.51 -5.86
N PRO A 105 -20.08 -7.78 -5.47
CA PRO A 105 -19.11 -8.84 -5.76
C PRO A 105 -18.78 -9.00 -7.26
N GLU A 106 -19.72 -8.68 -8.14
CA GLU A 106 -19.55 -8.78 -9.60
C GLU A 106 -18.48 -7.80 -10.12
N VAL A 107 -18.27 -6.67 -9.43
CA VAL A 107 -17.31 -5.62 -9.82
C VAL A 107 -15.94 -5.85 -9.19
N GLN A 108 -15.80 -6.84 -8.30
CA GLN A 108 -14.56 -7.10 -7.57
C GLN A 108 -13.55 -7.98 -8.33
N SER A 109 -13.81 -8.30 -9.59
CA SER A 109 -12.94 -9.19 -10.40
C SER A 109 -11.70 -8.53 -11.00
N GLY A 110 -11.60 -7.19 -10.91
CA GLY A 110 -10.46 -6.39 -11.40
C GLY A 110 -9.85 -5.53 -10.31
N TYR A 111 -9.11 -4.50 -10.71
CA TYR A 111 -8.68 -3.47 -9.76
C TYR A 111 -9.89 -2.73 -9.22
N LEU A 112 -9.94 -2.56 -7.89
CA LEU A 112 -10.99 -1.76 -7.29
C LEU A 112 -10.75 -0.27 -7.59
N GLU A 113 -11.76 0.40 -8.14
CA GLU A 113 -11.74 1.85 -8.39
C GLU A 113 -12.15 2.62 -7.13
N LEU A 114 -11.36 2.45 -6.08
CA LEU A 114 -11.52 3.17 -4.83
C LEU A 114 -10.17 3.27 -4.12
N ALA A 115 -10.01 4.29 -3.31
CA ALA A 115 -8.90 4.39 -2.36
C ALA A 115 -9.28 3.62 -1.09
N PRO A 116 -8.43 2.74 -0.54
CA PRO A 116 -8.65 2.12 0.78
C PRO A 116 -8.79 3.17 1.88
N ASP A 117 -9.33 2.78 3.04
CA ASP A 117 -9.38 3.66 4.20
C ASP A 117 -8.06 3.68 4.98
N LEU A 118 -7.38 2.54 5.03
CA LEU A 118 -6.03 2.38 5.57
C LEU A 118 -5.16 1.62 4.59
N VAL A 119 -3.92 2.09 4.43
CA VAL A 119 -2.89 1.47 3.59
C VAL A 119 -1.63 1.21 4.41
N VAL A 120 -0.98 0.09 4.16
CA VAL A 120 0.32 -0.26 4.73
C VAL A 120 1.32 -0.53 3.62
N GLU A 121 2.44 0.17 3.65
CA GLU A 121 3.63 -0.05 2.82
C GLU A 121 4.81 -0.44 3.71
N ILE A 122 5.53 -1.49 3.37
CA ILE A 122 6.71 -1.94 4.12
C ILE A 122 7.96 -1.71 3.28
N VAL A 123 8.82 -0.84 3.74
CA VAL A 123 10.02 -0.44 2.99
C VAL A 123 10.99 -1.61 2.86
N SER A 124 11.31 -1.95 1.62
CA SER A 124 12.35 -2.92 1.26
C SER A 124 13.73 -2.26 1.18
N PRO A 125 14.82 -3.04 1.34
CA PRO A 125 16.18 -2.48 1.23
C PRO A 125 16.52 -1.86 -0.13
N SER A 126 15.81 -2.25 -1.18
CA SER A 126 15.97 -1.76 -2.55
C SER A 126 15.13 -0.51 -2.86
N ASP A 127 14.19 -0.16 -1.97
CA ASP A 127 13.29 0.96 -2.23
C ASP A 127 14.01 2.30 -2.10
N ARG A 128 13.67 3.19 -3.02
CA ARG A 128 14.08 4.59 -2.94
C ARG A 128 13.02 5.36 -2.16
N TRP A 129 13.45 6.15 -1.20
CA TRP A 129 12.53 6.95 -0.39
C TRP A 129 11.65 7.89 -1.23
N THR A 130 12.18 8.39 -2.35
CA THR A 130 11.41 9.21 -3.31
C THR A 130 10.18 8.44 -3.84
N THR A 131 10.36 7.18 -4.25
CA THR A 131 9.26 6.36 -4.76
C THR A 131 8.24 6.04 -3.64
N VAL A 132 8.72 5.78 -2.42
CA VAL A 132 7.82 5.57 -1.27
C VAL A 132 7.00 6.83 -0.99
N SER A 133 7.64 8.00 -1.01
CA SER A 133 6.93 9.28 -0.81
C SER A 133 5.91 9.55 -1.92
N GLU A 134 6.25 9.31 -3.19
CA GLU A 134 5.32 9.45 -4.32
C GLU A 134 4.09 8.53 -4.19
N LYS A 135 4.27 7.30 -3.69
CA LYS A 135 3.15 6.41 -3.37
C LYS A 135 2.28 6.98 -2.25
N VAL A 136 2.90 7.43 -1.14
CA VAL A 136 2.17 8.05 -0.01
C VAL A 136 1.34 9.25 -0.50
N ASP A 137 1.95 10.14 -1.29
CA ASP A 137 1.25 11.30 -1.85
C ASP A 137 0.07 10.87 -2.74
N SER A 138 0.26 9.82 -3.54
CA SER A 138 -0.80 9.26 -4.39
C SER A 138 -1.96 8.68 -3.57
N TYR A 139 -1.67 7.96 -2.47
CA TYR A 139 -2.69 7.45 -1.57
C TYR A 139 -3.48 8.57 -0.91
N LEU A 140 -2.79 9.56 -0.35
CA LEU A 140 -3.44 10.71 0.32
C LEU A 140 -4.27 11.54 -0.66
N ALA A 141 -3.73 11.81 -1.85
CA ALA A 141 -4.45 12.54 -2.91
C ALA A 141 -5.71 11.81 -3.38
N ALA A 142 -5.71 10.47 -3.34
CA ALA A 142 -6.87 9.65 -3.67
C ALA A 142 -7.90 9.56 -2.52
N GLY A 143 -7.60 10.12 -1.34
CA GLY A 143 -8.49 10.14 -0.19
C GLY A 143 -8.32 9.00 0.80
N VAL A 144 -7.17 8.30 0.79
CA VAL A 144 -6.81 7.36 1.87
C VAL A 144 -6.72 8.13 3.17
N THR A 145 -7.42 7.66 4.20
CA THR A 145 -7.48 8.33 5.51
C THR A 145 -6.18 8.16 6.30
N LEU A 146 -5.58 6.96 6.21
CA LEU A 146 -4.43 6.57 7.03
C LEU A 146 -3.43 5.75 6.21
N VAL A 147 -2.17 6.20 6.16
CA VAL A 147 -1.08 5.46 5.51
C VAL A 147 0.00 5.15 6.54
N TRP A 148 0.35 3.89 6.67
CA TRP A 148 1.48 3.41 7.48
C TRP A 148 2.64 3.02 6.57
N VAL A 149 3.79 3.65 6.77
CA VAL A 149 5.04 3.25 6.13
C VAL A 149 5.92 2.61 7.19
N VAL A 150 6.05 1.29 7.11
CA VAL A 150 6.84 0.48 8.04
C VAL A 150 8.31 0.50 7.60
N GLU A 151 9.21 0.87 8.51
CA GLU A 151 10.66 0.93 8.30
C GLU A 151 11.36 -0.21 9.08
N PRO A 152 11.54 -1.41 8.48
CA PRO A 152 12.02 -2.59 9.23
C PRO A 152 13.40 -2.41 9.86
N LYS A 153 14.33 -1.74 9.17
CA LYS A 153 15.70 -1.47 9.67
C LYS A 153 15.71 -0.53 10.86
N ALA A 154 14.81 0.47 10.85
CA ALA A 154 14.70 1.46 11.92
C ALA A 154 13.78 1.02 13.06
N ARG A 155 13.08 -0.12 12.92
CA ARG A 155 12.03 -0.61 13.85
C ARG A 155 11.04 0.51 14.17
N ALA A 156 10.58 1.21 13.10
CA ALA A 156 9.73 2.38 13.19
C ALA A 156 8.59 2.29 12.18
N VAL A 157 7.53 3.07 12.41
CA VAL A 157 6.43 3.27 11.48
C VAL A 157 6.18 4.75 11.33
N ARG A 158 6.12 5.25 10.09
CA ARG A 158 5.59 6.59 9.80
C ARG A 158 4.10 6.47 9.54
N VAL A 159 3.36 7.33 10.20
CA VAL A 159 1.90 7.42 10.08
C VAL A 159 1.57 8.74 9.42
N TYR A 160 0.93 8.68 8.26
CA TYR A 160 0.44 9.83 7.52
C TYR A 160 -1.09 9.83 7.56
N THR A 161 -1.68 11.01 7.71
CA THR A 161 -3.14 11.18 7.75
C THR A 161 -3.61 12.08 6.61
N SER A 162 -4.86 11.93 6.19
CA SER A 162 -5.49 12.79 5.18
C SER A 162 -5.52 14.28 5.59
N GLU A 163 -5.35 14.59 6.87
CA GLU A 163 -5.26 15.96 7.39
C GLU A 163 -3.86 16.56 7.26
N GLY A 164 -2.90 15.81 6.69
CA GLY A 164 -1.52 16.25 6.47
C GLY A 164 -0.61 16.08 7.70
N ALA A 165 -1.07 15.39 8.74
CA ALA A 165 -0.21 15.08 9.87
C ALA A 165 0.73 13.91 9.52
N GLU A 166 2.00 14.04 9.95
CA GLU A 166 2.99 12.96 9.93
C GLU A 166 3.50 12.71 11.35
N ARG A 167 3.52 11.46 11.77
CA ARG A 167 4.14 11.03 13.03
C ARG A 167 5.06 9.85 12.76
N ARG A 168 6.17 9.78 13.46
CA ARG A 168 7.09 8.63 13.42
C ARG A 168 7.11 7.95 14.77
N LEU A 169 6.58 6.74 14.81
CA LEU A 169 6.52 5.87 15.97
C LEU A 169 7.73 4.91 15.98
N ARG A 170 8.23 4.53 17.16
CA ARG A 170 9.44 3.71 17.31
C ARG A 170 9.26 2.63 18.38
N ALA A 171 9.76 1.44 18.08
CA ALA A 171 9.70 0.33 19.04
C ALA A 171 10.55 0.55 20.30
N ASP A 172 11.66 1.31 20.21
CA ASP A 172 12.51 1.65 21.35
C ASP A 172 11.93 2.77 22.25
N HIS A 173 10.78 3.33 21.89
CA HIS A 173 10.01 4.27 22.70
C HIS A 173 8.72 3.65 23.27
N ASP A 174 8.53 2.32 23.09
CA ASP A 174 7.31 1.60 23.44
C ASP A 174 6.04 2.18 22.80
N ASP A 175 6.19 2.80 21.62
CA ASP A 175 5.08 3.40 20.91
C ASP A 175 4.07 2.33 20.43
N VAL A 176 2.79 2.72 20.42
CA VAL A 176 1.68 1.91 19.94
C VAL A 176 1.19 2.45 18.60
N LEU A 177 1.06 1.58 17.61
CA LEU A 177 0.50 1.88 16.31
C LEU A 177 -1.02 1.80 16.40
N GLU A 178 -1.68 2.94 16.29
CA GLU A 178 -3.14 3.08 16.33
C GLU A 178 -3.70 3.28 14.92
N ALA A 179 -4.95 2.85 14.69
CA ALA A 179 -5.62 2.95 13.39
C ALA A 179 -6.82 3.91 13.39
N GLU A 180 -6.86 4.86 14.33
CA GLU A 180 -7.91 5.89 14.34
C GLU A 180 -7.82 6.81 13.11
N PRO A 181 -8.94 7.22 12.54
CA PRO A 181 -10.33 6.85 12.87
C PRO A 181 -10.86 5.65 12.05
N VAL A 182 -9.97 4.91 11.37
CA VAL A 182 -10.38 3.81 10.44
C VAL A 182 -10.84 2.58 11.21
N LEU A 183 -10.08 2.16 12.22
CA LEU A 183 -10.38 1.03 13.11
C LEU A 183 -10.33 1.49 14.56
N PRO A 184 -11.43 2.06 15.09
CA PRO A 184 -11.47 2.59 16.45
C PRO A 184 -11.12 1.54 17.50
N GLY A 185 -10.14 1.87 18.37
CA GLY A 185 -9.64 0.99 19.42
C GLY A 185 -8.60 -0.02 18.98
N PHE A 186 -8.19 -0.04 17.70
CA PHE A 186 -7.04 -0.84 17.29
C PHE A 186 -5.75 -0.25 17.85
N GLY A 187 -4.95 -1.12 18.49
CA GLY A 187 -3.61 -0.76 18.98
C GLY A 187 -2.64 -1.94 18.82
N LEU A 188 -1.49 -1.69 18.21
CA LEU A 188 -0.41 -2.66 18.05
C LEU A 188 0.89 -2.09 18.61
N PRO A 189 1.38 -2.60 19.76
CA PRO A 189 2.68 -2.20 20.28
C PRO A 189 3.80 -2.50 19.25
N LEU A 190 4.62 -1.51 18.94
CA LEU A 190 5.70 -1.69 17.96
C LEU A 190 6.76 -2.69 18.46
N THR A 191 6.92 -2.84 19.76
CA THR A 191 7.75 -3.88 20.37
C THR A 191 7.28 -5.28 19.96
N GLU A 192 5.97 -5.53 19.89
CA GLU A 192 5.40 -6.80 19.43
C GLU A 192 5.56 -6.98 17.92
N LEU A 193 5.21 -5.95 17.11
CA LEU A 193 5.37 -5.99 15.66
C LEU A 193 6.80 -6.36 15.26
N PHE A 194 7.78 -5.78 15.91
CA PHE A 194 9.20 -5.99 15.59
C PHE A 194 9.89 -7.06 16.47
N ALA A 195 9.20 -7.71 17.42
CA ALA A 195 9.81 -8.74 18.29
C ALA A 195 10.38 -9.90 17.50
N THR A 196 9.71 -10.22 16.41
CA THR A 196 10.03 -11.33 15.53
C THR A 196 10.72 -10.88 14.23
N ALA A 197 11.11 -9.58 14.08
CA ALA A 197 11.67 -8.99 12.85
C ALA A 197 13.20 -9.00 12.78
#